data_8da506d40d2ade07fc11ac19f329574e
#
_entry.id   8da506d40d2ade07fc11ac19f329574e
#
_cell.length_a   1.000
_cell.length_b   1.000
_cell.length_c   1.000
_cell.angle_alpha   90.00
_cell.angle_beta   90.00
_cell.angle_gamma   90.00
#
_symmetry.space_group_name_H-M   'P 1'
#
loop_
_entity.id
_entity.type
_entity.pdbx_description
1 polymer ?
#
loop_
_entity_poly.entity_id
_entity_poly.type
_entity_poly.pdbx_seq_one_letter_code
_entity_poly.pdbx_strand_id
1 'polypeptide(L)'
;MLKVLKFGGSSMADAHQFAKVKAIVDSDPSRRVVVVSAAGKRSRDDHKLTDLLYLCYAHLQYGVSCDAVFDMIRSRYLSIRDELHLSTPLEAEFAALREKMDRGISQDELVSRGEYFAARLMADYLGYDFLDSTCWLRFRLDGAVDQPASYEALRRTASVRRVVIPGFYGAMPDGSVKTFTRGGSDITGALAAAALDADVYENWTDVSGFLMADPKIVQDPRPIERITYAELRELSYIGAQVLHEGTVSPVREKNIPLNIRNTNQPDHPGTMIRERFDEPELADENLITGIAGRKDFSVITITKNGMSSQAGVLRQILEVLERYGINVDYLPSGIDTVSLVVSAQKVAPCLYPMLGDLQKELKPDSIHVTDNMAIVAAVGRKMAYKPGTSGRIFAKLGENGINIRMITQGPEELNIIVGVDGSDFERAIRVLYDSFVK
;
A
#
# COMPACT_ATOMS: atom_id res chain seq x y z
N MET A 1 11.04 1.55 -25.84
CA MET A 1 10.74 1.21 -24.44
C MET A 1 10.38 2.48 -23.69
N LEU A 2 9.30 2.46 -22.90
CA LEU A 2 8.86 3.55 -22.05
C LEU A 2 8.80 3.07 -20.61
N LYS A 3 9.50 3.73 -19.71
CA LYS A 3 9.36 3.54 -18.26
C LYS A 3 8.71 4.75 -17.64
N VAL A 4 7.72 4.48 -16.78
CA VAL A 4 7.13 5.48 -15.90
C VAL A 4 7.69 5.25 -14.50
N LEU A 5 8.19 6.32 -13.88
CA LEU A 5 8.78 6.27 -12.55
C LEU A 5 7.88 7.02 -11.57
N LYS A 6 7.80 6.51 -10.34
CA LYS A 6 7.26 7.30 -9.23
C LYS A 6 8.29 7.33 -8.11
N PHE A 7 8.52 8.51 -7.56
CA PHE A 7 9.39 8.71 -6.39
C PHE A 7 8.57 9.07 -5.16
N GLY A 8 8.79 8.32 -4.06
CA GLY A 8 8.14 8.57 -2.77
C GLY A 8 8.68 9.81 -2.06
N GLY A 9 7.99 10.24 -1.00
CA GLY A 9 8.37 11.46 -0.28
C GLY A 9 9.77 11.42 0.33
N SER A 10 10.25 10.26 0.80
CA SER A 10 11.63 10.09 1.28
C SER A 10 12.68 10.34 0.21
N SER A 11 12.36 10.03 -1.06
CA SER A 11 13.20 10.31 -2.22
C SER A 11 13.17 11.78 -2.67
N MET A 12 12.26 12.58 -2.10
CA MET A 12 12.04 13.99 -2.41
C MET A 12 12.34 14.89 -1.20
N ALA A 13 12.99 14.39 -0.15
CA ALA A 13 13.09 15.07 1.14
C ALA A 13 13.99 16.32 1.13
N ASP A 14 15.05 16.33 0.33
CA ASP A 14 16.08 17.37 0.26
C ASP A 14 16.83 17.36 -1.08
N ALA A 15 17.75 18.31 -1.25
CA ALA A 15 18.57 18.44 -2.47
C ALA A 15 19.43 17.21 -2.76
N HIS A 16 19.93 16.53 -1.72
CA HIS A 16 20.73 15.31 -1.89
C HIS A 16 19.88 14.18 -2.48
N GLN A 17 18.65 14.01 -2.01
CA GLN A 17 17.72 13.03 -2.57
C GLN A 17 17.31 13.38 -4.01
N PHE A 18 17.08 14.66 -4.31
CA PHE A 18 16.85 15.13 -5.69
C PHE A 18 18.00 14.74 -6.62
N ALA A 19 19.25 14.89 -6.17
CA ALA A 19 20.42 14.50 -6.95
C ALA A 19 20.44 12.99 -7.25
N LYS A 20 20.06 12.13 -6.29
CA LYS A 20 19.91 10.69 -6.52
C LYS A 20 18.81 10.39 -7.53
N VAL A 21 17.65 11.05 -7.40
CA VAL A 21 16.57 10.91 -8.38
C VAL A 21 17.04 11.26 -9.79
N LYS A 22 17.75 12.38 -9.94
CA LYS A 22 18.31 12.78 -11.24
C LYS A 22 19.28 11.74 -11.79
N ALA A 23 20.21 11.25 -10.99
CA ALA A 23 21.16 10.20 -11.42
C ALA A 23 20.43 8.92 -11.87
N ILE A 24 19.37 8.52 -11.17
CA ILE A 24 18.53 7.39 -11.55
C ILE A 24 17.84 7.65 -12.89
N VAL A 25 17.20 8.80 -13.07
CA VAL A 25 16.47 9.14 -14.29
C VAL A 25 17.44 9.20 -15.50
N ASP A 26 18.58 9.87 -15.33
CA ASP A 26 19.58 10.05 -16.40
C ASP A 26 20.29 8.74 -16.79
N SER A 27 20.32 7.72 -15.91
CA SER A 27 20.98 6.44 -16.19
C SER A 27 20.26 5.59 -17.24
N ASP A 28 19.01 5.91 -17.61
CA ASP A 28 18.23 5.15 -18.59
C ASP A 28 17.32 6.08 -19.42
N PRO A 29 17.59 6.25 -20.73
CA PRO A 29 16.81 7.15 -21.59
C PRO A 29 15.35 6.74 -21.80
N SER A 30 14.96 5.53 -21.39
CA SER A 30 13.57 5.07 -21.42
C SER A 30 12.72 5.66 -20.28
N ARG A 31 13.37 6.25 -19.26
CA ARG A 31 12.75 6.89 -18.08
C ARG A 31 12.30 8.31 -18.42
N ARG A 32 11.16 8.42 -19.08
CA ARG A 32 10.67 9.69 -19.64
C ARG A 32 9.53 10.34 -18.87
N VAL A 33 8.83 9.60 -18.03
CA VAL A 33 7.69 10.09 -17.25
C VAL A 33 7.98 9.87 -15.76
N VAL A 34 8.05 10.96 -15.01
CA VAL A 34 8.45 10.96 -13.61
C VAL A 34 7.32 11.52 -12.77
N VAL A 35 6.74 10.71 -11.89
CA VAL A 35 5.73 11.13 -10.92
C VAL A 35 6.41 11.31 -9.56
N VAL A 36 6.15 12.43 -8.88
CA VAL A 36 6.77 12.74 -7.60
C VAL A 36 5.74 12.98 -6.50
N SER A 37 6.09 12.60 -5.28
CA SER A 37 5.37 12.94 -4.06
C SER A 37 5.87 14.28 -3.51
N ALA A 38 5.13 14.85 -2.57
CA ALA A 38 5.61 15.96 -1.74
C ALA A 38 6.90 15.56 -1.01
N ALA A 39 7.71 16.56 -0.64
CA ALA A 39 8.94 16.32 0.11
C ALA A 39 8.64 15.66 1.47
N GLY A 40 9.30 14.53 1.71
CA GLY A 40 9.16 13.75 2.93
C GLY A 40 9.98 14.30 4.11
N LYS A 41 10.14 13.48 5.14
CA LYS A 41 10.98 13.78 6.29
C LYS A 41 12.46 13.62 5.93
N ARG A 42 13.32 14.53 6.41
CA ARG A 42 14.78 14.44 6.32
C ARG A 42 15.37 13.59 7.46
N SER A 43 14.67 13.56 8.62
CA SER A 43 15.02 12.79 9.81
C SER A 43 13.77 12.28 10.53
N ARG A 44 13.96 11.48 11.60
CA ARG A 44 12.83 10.99 12.42
C ARG A 44 12.04 12.11 13.08
N ASP A 45 12.70 13.19 13.48
CA ASP A 45 12.11 14.31 14.20
C ASP A 45 11.55 15.38 13.27
N ASP A 46 11.71 15.23 11.97
CA ASP A 46 11.21 16.16 10.96
C ASP A 46 9.71 15.94 10.67
N HIS A 47 9.07 16.96 10.10
CA HIS A 47 7.66 16.93 9.72
C HIS A 47 7.50 16.57 8.24
N LYS A 48 6.49 15.77 7.90
CA LYS A 48 6.06 15.62 6.50
C LYS A 48 5.42 16.92 6.03
N LEU A 49 5.78 17.36 4.83
CA LEU A 49 5.18 18.59 4.29
C LEU A 49 3.67 18.49 4.09
N THR A 50 3.18 17.30 3.76
CA THR A 50 1.73 17.06 3.67
C THR A 50 1.03 17.28 5.01
N ASP A 51 1.62 16.83 6.13
CA ASP A 51 1.07 17.04 7.46
C ASP A 51 1.06 18.55 7.84
N LEU A 52 2.11 19.29 7.46
CA LEU A 52 2.16 20.74 7.65
C LEU A 52 1.10 21.48 6.81
N LEU A 53 0.83 21.03 5.59
CA LEU A 53 -0.22 21.61 4.74
C LEU A 53 -1.62 21.37 5.34
N TYR A 54 -1.88 20.17 5.87
CA TYR A 54 -3.11 19.90 6.63
C TYR A 54 -3.22 20.78 7.88
N LEU A 55 -2.13 20.99 8.60
CA LEU A 55 -2.09 21.86 9.77
C LEU A 55 -2.35 23.34 9.37
N CYS A 56 -1.77 23.82 8.27
CA CYS A 56 -2.09 25.13 7.72
C CYS A 56 -3.58 25.28 7.44
N TYR A 57 -4.18 24.28 6.78
CA TYR A 57 -5.61 24.31 6.49
C TYR A 57 -6.46 24.35 7.78
N ALA A 58 -6.12 23.54 8.77
CA ALA A 58 -6.81 23.56 10.05
C ALA A 58 -6.72 24.94 10.73
N HIS A 59 -5.53 25.58 10.72
CA HIS A 59 -5.37 26.94 11.25
C HIS A 59 -6.29 27.94 10.54
N LEU A 60 -6.37 27.89 9.19
CA LEU A 60 -7.26 28.78 8.42
C LEU A 60 -8.72 28.58 8.80
N GLN A 61 -9.17 27.33 8.98
CA GLN A 61 -10.56 27.01 9.36
C GLN A 61 -10.94 27.55 10.74
N TYR A 62 -9.99 27.59 11.67
CA TYR A 62 -10.22 28.11 13.03
C TYR A 62 -9.83 29.59 13.21
N GLY A 63 -9.47 30.29 12.12
CA GLY A 63 -9.07 31.70 12.19
C GLY A 63 -7.76 31.93 12.96
N VAL A 64 -6.90 30.93 13.04
CA VAL A 64 -5.57 30.98 13.65
C VAL A 64 -4.53 31.27 12.58
N SER A 65 -3.51 32.12 12.89
CA SER A 65 -2.40 32.34 11.95
C SER A 65 -1.68 31.02 11.63
N CYS A 66 -1.49 30.76 10.33
CA CYS A 66 -0.69 29.65 9.84
C CYS A 66 0.71 30.08 9.37
N ASP A 67 1.12 31.32 9.60
CA ASP A 67 2.35 31.91 9.03
C ASP A 67 3.58 31.09 9.36
N ALA A 68 3.78 30.72 10.61
CA ALA A 68 4.93 29.93 11.03
C ALA A 68 4.99 28.56 10.34
N VAL A 69 3.84 27.89 10.18
CA VAL A 69 3.75 26.58 9.51
C VAL A 69 3.97 26.75 8.01
N PHE A 70 3.40 27.79 7.41
CA PHE A 70 3.58 28.11 6.00
C PHE A 70 5.03 28.45 5.67
N ASP A 71 5.71 29.20 6.54
CA ASP A 71 7.14 29.51 6.39
C ASP A 71 8.03 28.27 6.50
N MET A 72 7.68 27.29 7.31
CA MET A 72 8.39 26.00 7.34
C MET A 72 8.29 25.28 5.99
N ILE A 73 7.10 25.26 5.38
CA ILE A 73 6.88 24.63 4.06
C ILE A 73 7.67 25.39 2.98
N ARG A 74 7.53 26.71 2.95
CA ARG A 74 8.23 27.59 2.01
C ARG A 74 9.75 27.43 2.12
N SER A 75 10.29 27.50 3.32
CA SER A 75 11.73 27.39 3.56
C SER A 75 12.29 26.05 3.10
N ARG A 76 11.54 24.95 3.23
CA ARG A 76 11.94 23.64 2.75
C ARG A 76 12.15 23.62 1.23
N TYR A 77 11.21 24.10 0.45
CA TYR A 77 11.31 24.13 -1.01
C TYR A 77 12.33 25.14 -1.52
N LEU A 78 12.44 26.30 -0.86
CA LEU A 78 13.48 27.28 -1.17
C LEU A 78 14.88 26.72 -0.93
N SER A 79 15.12 26.02 0.19
CA SER A 79 16.40 25.36 0.47
C SER A 79 16.77 24.36 -0.65
N ILE A 80 15.82 23.49 -1.09
CA ILE A 80 16.06 22.56 -2.18
C ILE A 80 16.42 23.31 -3.48
N ARG A 81 15.67 24.36 -3.83
CA ARG A 81 15.91 25.18 -5.01
C ARG A 81 17.31 25.79 -4.98
N ASP A 82 17.65 26.44 -3.86
CA ASP A 82 18.88 27.23 -3.72
C ASP A 82 20.12 26.31 -3.71
N GLU A 83 20.05 25.17 -3.00
CA GLU A 83 21.12 24.17 -2.97
C GLU A 83 21.36 23.52 -4.35
N LEU A 84 20.33 23.37 -5.17
CA LEU A 84 20.42 22.83 -6.54
C LEU A 84 20.60 23.92 -7.60
N HIS A 85 20.66 25.18 -7.23
CA HIS A 85 20.82 26.35 -8.12
C HIS A 85 19.74 26.41 -9.23
N LEU A 86 18.48 26.12 -8.88
CA LEU A 86 17.36 26.10 -9.83
C LEU A 86 16.77 27.48 -10.06
N SER A 87 16.17 27.67 -11.22
CA SER A 87 15.60 28.95 -11.66
C SER A 87 14.10 29.10 -11.34
N THR A 88 13.46 28.07 -10.83
CA THR A 88 12.01 28.06 -10.53
C THR A 88 11.60 29.23 -9.65
N PRO A 89 10.63 30.08 -10.06
CA PRO A 89 10.26 31.33 -9.37
C PRO A 89 9.33 31.07 -8.16
N LEU A 90 9.81 30.28 -7.18
CA LEU A 90 9.01 29.83 -6.04
C LEU A 90 8.46 30.96 -5.19
N GLU A 91 9.17 32.09 -5.06
CA GLU A 91 8.70 33.22 -4.27
C GLU A 91 7.37 33.76 -4.80
N ALA A 92 7.27 33.93 -6.11
CA ALA A 92 6.05 34.40 -6.76
C ALA A 92 4.91 33.36 -6.63
N GLU A 93 5.25 32.06 -6.77
CA GLU A 93 4.27 30.98 -6.62
C GLU A 93 3.76 30.86 -5.17
N PHE A 94 4.63 31.02 -4.17
CA PHE A 94 4.22 31.04 -2.76
C PHE A 94 3.40 32.28 -2.40
N ALA A 95 3.73 33.46 -2.98
CA ALA A 95 2.94 34.65 -2.80
C ALA A 95 1.52 34.50 -3.37
N ALA A 96 1.40 33.93 -4.58
CA ALA A 96 0.10 33.63 -5.19
C ALA A 96 -0.70 32.59 -4.37
N LEU A 97 -0.03 31.59 -3.81
CA LEU A 97 -0.68 30.62 -2.92
C LEU A 97 -1.19 31.30 -1.65
N ARG A 98 -0.40 32.20 -1.05
CA ARG A 98 -0.81 32.95 0.14
C ARG A 98 -2.05 33.79 -0.12
N GLU A 99 -2.10 34.50 -1.24
CA GLU A 99 -3.30 35.27 -1.62
C GLU A 99 -4.55 34.38 -1.76
N LYS A 100 -4.40 33.16 -2.31
CA LYS A 100 -5.50 32.20 -2.38
C LYS A 100 -5.94 31.74 -1.01
N MET A 101 -5.00 31.49 -0.09
CA MET A 101 -5.30 31.11 1.29
C MET A 101 -6.10 32.21 1.99
N ASP A 102 -5.75 33.49 1.81
CA ASP A 102 -6.43 34.64 2.41
C ASP A 102 -7.84 34.87 1.82
N ARG A 103 -8.07 34.50 0.56
CA ARG A 103 -9.40 34.53 -0.11
C ARG A 103 -10.29 33.32 0.16
N GLY A 104 -9.76 32.29 0.75
CA GLY A 104 -10.40 30.99 0.96
C GLY A 104 -9.95 29.95 -0.08
N ILE A 105 -9.23 28.95 0.37
CA ILE A 105 -8.74 27.82 -0.43
C ILE A 105 -9.38 26.54 0.06
N SER A 106 -9.62 25.57 -0.84
CA SER A 106 -10.07 24.26 -0.42
C SER A 106 -8.92 23.45 0.20
N GLN A 107 -9.25 22.49 1.06
CA GLN A 107 -8.26 21.58 1.66
C GLN A 107 -7.49 20.83 0.58
N ASP A 108 -8.20 20.25 -0.39
CA ASP A 108 -7.61 19.47 -1.48
C ASP A 108 -6.61 20.32 -2.30
N GLU A 109 -6.98 21.58 -2.61
CA GLU A 109 -6.09 22.47 -3.34
C GLU A 109 -4.84 22.84 -2.53
N LEU A 110 -4.99 23.19 -1.26
CA LEU A 110 -3.84 23.55 -0.41
C LEU A 110 -2.89 22.34 -0.23
N VAL A 111 -3.44 21.18 0.09
CA VAL A 111 -2.61 19.99 0.37
C VAL A 111 -1.90 19.49 -0.90
N SER A 112 -2.53 19.62 -2.08
CA SER A 112 -1.91 19.25 -3.36
C SER A 112 -0.64 20.05 -3.70
N ARG A 113 -0.44 21.22 -3.06
CA ARG A 113 0.72 22.09 -3.34
C ARG A 113 2.05 21.48 -2.92
N GLY A 114 2.03 20.49 -2.03
CA GLY A 114 3.22 19.70 -1.70
C GLY A 114 3.80 19.01 -2.94
N GLU A 115 3.03 18.21 -3.60
CA GLU A 115 3.45 17.53 -4.83
C GLU A 115 3.69 18.51 -5.98
N TYR A 116 2.89 19.55 -6.08
CA TYR A 116 3.04 20.59 -7.08
C TYR A 116 4.44 21.22 -7.04
N PHE A 117 4.87 21.75 -5.88
CA PHE A 117 6.19 22.38 -5.74
C PHE A 117 7.34 21.39 -5.92
N ALA A 118 7.21 20.17 -5.40
CA ALA A 118 8.20 19.13 -5.63
C ALA A 118 8.37 18.84 -7.14
N ALA A 119 7.27 18.72 -7.88
CA ALA A 119 7.29 18.46 -9.32
C ALA A 119 7.84 19.64 -10.12
N ARG A 120 7.55 20.89 -9.71
CA ARG A 120 8.11 22.10 -10.34
C ARG A 120 9.63 22.12 -10.25
N LEU A 121 10.17 21.85 -9.06
CA LEU A 121 11.62 21.80 -8.83
C LEU A 121 12.28 20.63 -9.57
N MET A 122 11.64 19.45 -9.53
CA MET A 122 12.19 18.28 -10.21
C MET A 122 12.17 18.43 -11.74
N ALA A 123 11.14 19.08 -12.31
CA ALA A 123 11.07 19.39 -13.73
C ALA A 123 12.20 20.33 -14.18
N ASP A 124 12.44 21.41 -13.43
CA ASP A 124 13.57 22.33 -13.66
C ASP A 124 14.90 21.58 -13.55
N TYR A 125 15.09 20.77 -12.51
CA TYR A 125 16.34 20.04 -12.29
C TYR A 125 16.65 18.98 -13.35
N LEU A 126 15.62 18.29 -13.88
CA LEU A 126 15.77 17.31 -14.95
C LEU A 126 15.81 17.95 -16.35
N GLY A 127 15.39 19.21 -16.51
CA GLY A 127 15.14 19.82 -17.81
C GLY A 127 13.98 19.16 -18.55
N TYR A 128 12.96 18.67 -17.81
CA TYR A 128 11.76 18.04 -18.35
C TYR A 128 10.58 19.02 -18.29
N ASP A 129 9.56 18.80 -19.12
CA ASP A 129 8.33 19.58 -19.05
C ASP A 129 7.59 19.29 -17.73
N PHE A 130 7.08 20.33 -17.08
CA PHE A 130 6.13 20.19 -15.98
C PHE A 130 4.71 19.97 -16.53
N LEU A 131 4.04 18.91 -16.08
CA LEU A 131 2.67 18.60 -16.45
C LEU A 131 1.80 18.52 -15.19
N ASP A 132 1.01 19.56 -14.92
CA ASP A 132 0.09 19.58 -13.79
C ASP A 132 -0.95 18.45 -13.90
N SER A 133 -1.18 17.73 -12.81
CA SER A 133 -2.12 16.60 -12.78
C SER A 133 -3.55 17.02 -13.07
N THR A 134 -3.95 18.25 -12.80
CA THR A 134 -5.26 18.78 -13.17
C THR A 134 -5.46 18.87 -14.68
N CYS A 135 -4.39 18.85 -15.48
CA CYS A 135 -4.50 18.90 -16.95
C CYS A 135 -4.93 17.54 -17.55
N TRP A 136 -4.73 16.44 -16.84
CA TRP A 136 -4.97 15.11 -17.40
C TRP A 136 -5.77 14.18 -16.49
N LEU A 137 -5.54 14.19 -15.17
CA LEU A 137 -6.20 13.30 -14.21
C LEU A 137 -7.58 13.85 -13.85
N ARG A 138 -8.62 13.14 -14.28
CA ARG A 138 -10.02 13.52 -14.12
C ARG A 138 -10.72 12.66 -13.09
N PHE A 139 -11.48 13.29 -12.21
CA PHE A 139 -12.40 12.63 -11.30
C PHE A 139 -13.84 12.77 -11.82
N ARG A 140 -14.68 11.82 -11.48
CA ARG A 140 -16.13 11.89 -11.66
C ARG A 140 -16.78 12.54 -10.43
N LEU A 141 -18.06 12.87 -10.54
CA LEU A 141 -18.81 13.49 -9.43
C LEU A 141 -18.89 12.60 -8.17
N ASP A 142 -18.80 11.28 -8.31
CA ASP A 142 -18.74 10.33 -7.21
C ASP A 142 -17.36 10.27 -6.53
N GLY A 143 -16.37 11.03 -7.02
CA GLY A 143 -15.01 11.05 -6.53
C GLY A 143 -14.12 9.90 -7.04
N ALA A 144 -14.64 9.02 -7.90
CA ALA A 144 -13.83 8.01 -8.57
C ALA A 144 -13.07 8.59 -9.76
N VAL A 145 -11.94 7.98 -10.14
CA VAL A 145 -11.18 8.40 -11.32
C VAL A 145 -11.95 8.05 -12.60
N ASP A 146 -12.06 9.01 -13.49
CA ASP A 146 -12.48 8.78 -14.88
C ASP A 146 -11.25 8.32 -15.68
N GLN A 147 -11.00 7.01 -15.67
CA GLN A 147 -9.83 6.44 -16.34
C GLN A 147 -9.82 6.71 -17.85
N PRO A 148 -10.92 6.50 -18.63
CA PRO A 148 -10.93 6.75 -20.06
C PRO A 148 -10.57 8.18 -20.42
N ALA A 149 -11.19 9.17 -19.78
CA ALA A 149 -10.92 10.58 -20.02
C ALA A 149 -9.51 10.99 -19.60
N SER A 150 -9.01 10.44 -18.46
CA SER A 150 -7.66 10.68 -17.98
C SER A 150 -6.61 10.11 -18.93
N TYR A 151 -6.81 8.88 -19.39
CA TYR A 151 -5.86 8.22 -20.29
C TYR A 151 -5.77 8.94 -21.64
N GLU A 152 -6.88 9.33 -22.21
CA GLU A 152 -6.91 10.10 -23.45
C GLU A 152 -6.19 11.45 -23.29
N ALA A 153 -6.46 12.18 -22.21
CA ALA A 153 -5.84 13.45 -21.94
C ALA A 153 -4.30 13.33 -21.78
N LEU A 154 -3.82 12.31 -21.04
CA LEU A 154 -2.38 12.10 -20.86
C LEU A 154 -1.68 11.68 -22.15
N ARG A 155 -2.27 10.81 -22.96
CA ARG A 155 -1.72 10.41 -24.27
C ARG A 155 -1.51 11.60 -25.20
N ARG A 156 -2.44 12.54 -25.22
CA ARG A 156 -2.32 13.75 -26.04
C ARG A 156 -1.18 14.66 -25.63
N THR A 157 -0.86 14.68 -24.32
CA THR A 157 0.11 15.66 -23.77
C THR A 157 1.49 15.08 -23.55
N ALA A 158 1.63 13.80 -23.24
CA ALA A 158 2.88 13.21 -22.73
C ALA A 158 3.47 12.07 -23.57
N SER A 159 2.79 11.55 -24.61
CA SER A 159 3.22 10.33 -25.34
C SER A 159 4.64 10.38 -25.91
N VAL A 160 5.12 11.56 -26.31
CA VAL A 160 6.46 11.76 -26.93
C VAL A 160 7.38 12.65 -26.10
N ARG A 161 6.91 13.17 -24.95
CA ARG A 161 7.64 14.14 -24.15
C ARG A 161 8.33 13.49 -22.95
N ARG A 162 9.29 14.21 -22.39
CA ARG A 162 9.87 13.95 -21.08
C ARG A 162 9.16 14.87 -20.09
N VAL A 163 8.41 14.28 -19.14
CA VAL A 163 7.53 15.06 -18.24
C VAL A 163 7.73 14.68 -16.78
N VAL A 164 7.59 15.68 -15.91
CA VAL A 164 7.42 15.50 -14.47
C VAL A 164 5.99 15.83 -14.09
N ILE A 165 5.35 14.94 -13.37
CA ILE A 165 3.94 15.00 -12.97
C ILE A 165 3.87 15.03 -11.45
N PRO A 166 3.18 16.01 -10.84
CA PRO A 166 2.87 15.94 -9.42
C PRO A 166 1.88 14.80 -9.15
N GLY A 167 2.17 13.94 -8.18
CA GLY A 167 1.26 12.88 -7.78
C GLY A 167 0.09 13.38 -6.94
N PHE A 168 -0.77 12.46 -6.45
CA PHE A 168 -1.73 12.65 -5.38
C PHE A 168 -3.04 13.37 -5.73
N TYR A 169 -3.16 14.16 -6.78
CA TYR A 169 -4.34 14.95 -7.09
C TYR A 169 -4.68 15.01 -8.58
N GLY A 170 -5.89 15.47 -8.89
CA GLY A 170 -6.40 15.74 -10.23
C GLY A 170 -7.52 16.76 -10.19
N ALA A 171 -8.33 16.85 -11.24
CA ALA A 171 -9.43 17.79 -11.37
C ALA A 171 -10.81 17.11 -11.32
N MET A 172 -11.73 17.73 -10.58
CA MET A 172 -13.17 17.46 -10.65
C MET A 172 -13.77 18.03 -11.95
N PRO A 173 -15.02 17.65 -12.33
CA PRO A 173 -15.67 18.20 -13.52
C PRO A 173 -15.85 19.71 -13.53
N ASP A 174 -15.97 20.35 -12.37
CA ASP A 174 -16.03 21.81 -12.19
C ASP A 174 -14.68 22.51 -12.23
N GLY A 175 -13.58 21.74 -12.40
CA GLY A 175 -12.21 22.24 -12.41
C GLY A 175 -11.58 22.37 -11.02
N SER A 176 -12.30 22.13 -9.94
CA SER A 176 -11.72 22.11 -8.59
C SER A 176 -10.72 20.97 -8.41
N VAL A 177 -9.73 21.19 -7.54
CA VAL A 177 -8.74 20.17 -7.22
C VAL A 177 -9.34 19.12 -6.30
N LYS A 178 -9.05 17.84 -6.59
CA LYS A 178 -9.39 16.69 -5.75
C LYS A 178 -8.17 15.86 -5.46
N THR A 179 -7.95 15.52 -4.19
CA THR A 179 -6.86 14.63 -3.75
C THR A 179 -7.36 13.19 -3.55
N PHE A 180 -6.44 12.23 -3.69
CA PHE A 180 -6.69 10.85 -3.25
C PHE A 180 -6.64 10.76 -1.72
N THR A 181 -7.34 9.81 -1.15
CA THR A 181 -7.37 9.62 0.32
C THR A 181 -6.11 8.98 0.87
N ARG A 182 -5.48 8.05 0.12
CA ARG A 182 -4.22 7.36 0.51
C ARG A 182 -3.47 6.89 -0.74
N GLY A 183 -2.13 6.82 -0.65
CA GLY A 183 -1.28 6.27 -1.71
C GLY A 183 -1.39 7.02 -3.05
N GLY A 184 -1.85 8.27 -3.05
CA GLY A 184 -2.26 8.97 -4.25
C GLY A 184 -1.16 9.14 -5.29
N SER A 185 0.09 9.36 -4.87
CA SER A 185 1.19 9.45 -5.84
C SER A 185 1.51 8.09 -6.49
N ASP A 186 1.35 6.98 -5.75
CA ASP A 186 1.49 5.63 -6.30
C ASP A 186 0.39 5.35 -7.32
N ILE A 187 -0.85 5.73 -6.98
CA ILE A 187 -2.00 5.61 -7.88
C ILE A 187 -1.80 6.47 -9.13
N THR A 188 -1.34 7.72 -8.98
CA THR A 188 -1.04 8.62 -10.11
C THR A 188 0.01 7.99 -11.04
N GLY A 189 1.09 7.41 -10.47
CA GLY A 189 2.12 6.71 -11.25
C GLY A 189 1.58 5.49 -12.00
N ALA A 190 0.75 4.68 -11.35
CA ALA A 190 0.12 3.52 -11.98
C ALA A 190 -0.85 3.91 -13.10
N LEU A 191 -1.66 4.96 -12.89
CA LEU A 191 -2.56 5.50 -13.91
C LEU A 191 -1.78 6.09 -15.10
N ALA A 192 -0.67 6.80 -14.84
CA ALA A 192 0.18 7.32 -15.89
C ALA A 192 0.84 6.20 -16.71
N ALA A 193 1.32 5.15 -16.04
CA ALA A 193 1.89 3.97 -16.70
C ALA A 193 0.84 3.25 -17.56
N ALA A 194 -0.38 3.06 -17.03
CA ALA A 194 -1.48 2.44 -17.76
C ALA A 194 -1.96 3.30 -18.94
N ALA A 195 -2.04 4.62 -18.77
CA ALA A 195 -2.46 5.54 -19.83
C ALA A 195 -1.50 5.55 -21.02
N LEU A 196 -0.21 5.44 -20.76
CA LEU A 196 0.85 5.50 -21.78
C LEU A 196 1.29 4.12 -22.28
N ASP A 197 0.64 3.05 -21.86
CA ASP A 197 0.98 1.66 -22.17
C ASP A 197 2.48 1.41 -21.93
N ALA A 198 2.96 1.77 -20.73
CA ALA A 198 4.37 1.69 -20.36
C ALA A 198 4.87 0.23 -20.34
N ASP A 199 6.13 0.02 -20.71
CA ASP A 199 6.76 -1.31 -20.64
C ASP A 199 7.05 -1.74 -19.20
N VAL A 200 7.29 -0.77 -18.29
CA VAL A 200 7.52 -1.00 -16.86
C VAL A 200 7.05 0.23 -16.06
N TYR A 201 6.43 -0.01 -14.92
CA TYR A 201 6.22 0.99 -13.87
C TYR A 201 7.22 0.78 -12.74
N GLU A 202 8.15 1.71 -12.55
CA GLU A 202 9.14 1.68 -11.47
C GLU A 202 8.65 2.54 -10.29
N ASN A 203 8.39 1.92 -9.13
CA ASN A 203 8.05 2.63 -7.88
C ASN A 203 9.30 2.70 -7.00
N TRP A 204 9.89 3.88 -6.91
CA TRP A 204 11.10 4.17 -6.15
C TRP A 204 10.75 4.69 -4.75
N THR A 205 11.29 4.02 -3.74
CA THR A 205 11.04 4.25 -2.31
C THR A 205 12.37 4.15 -1.52
N ASP A 206 12.31 4.05 -0.20
CA ASP A 206 13.46 3.88 0.71
C ASP A 206 13.75 2.42 1.09
N VAL A 207 13.00 1.46 0.53
CA VAL A 207 13.22 0.03 0.74
C VAL A 207 13.55 -0.68 -0.58
N SER A 208 14.38 -1.73 -0.50
CA SER A 208 14.86 -2.47 -1.69
C SER A 208 13.89 -3.56 -2.16
N GLY A 209 12.59 -3.27 -2.16
CA GLY A 209 11.54 -4.22 -2.51
C GLY A 209 10.96 -4.93 -1.30
N PHE A 210 10.33 -6.08 -1.53
CA PHE A 210 9.73 -6.90 -0.49
C PHE A 210 10.77 -7.84 0.11
N LEU A 211 10.63 -8.13 1.40
CA LEU A 211 11.40 -9.12 2.11
C LEU A 211 10.56 -10.36 2.39
N MET A 212 11.18 -11.52 2.43
CA MET A 212 10.50 -12.80 2.66
C MET A 212 9.90 -12.95 4.07
N ALA A 213 10.31 -12.08 5.02
CA ALA A 213 9.72 -11.95 6.35
C ALA A 213 9.93 -10.53 6.90
N ASP A 214 9.22 -10.18 7.99
CA ASP A 214 9.39 -8.88 8.66
C ASP A 214 10.79 -8.77 9.28
N PRO A 215 11.60 -7.75 8.91
CA PRO A 215 12.94 -7.55 9.45
C PRO A 215 12.98 -7.24 10.97
N LYS A 216 11.85 -6.89 11.56
CA LYS A 216 11.72 -6.76 13.02
C LYS A 216 11.67 -8.11 13.73
N ILE A 217 11.31 -9.18 13.03
CA ILE A 217 11.15 -10.53 13.56
C ILE A 217 12.33 -11.43 13.16
N VAL A 218 12.72 -11.36 11.90
CA VAL A 218 13.82 -12.14 11.33
C VAL A 218 14.99 -11.22 11.02
N GLN A 219 16.17 -11.56 11.50
CA GLN A 219 17.36 -10.78 11.17
C GLN A 219 17.78 -11.02 9.72
N ASP A 220 18.01 -9.94 8.96
CA ASP A 220 18.45 -9.96 7.57
C ASP A 220 17.67 -10.91 6.67
N PRO A 221 16.33 -10.74 6.58
CA PRO A 221 15.52 -11.61 5.73
C PRO A 221 15.88 -11.40 4.26
N ARG A 222 15.86 -12.50 3.49
CA ARG A 222 16.15 -12.46 2.05
C ARG A 222 15.16 -11.56 1.30
N PRO A 223 15.60 -10.81 0.29
CA PRO A 223 14.71 -10.07 -0.58
C PRO A 223 13.91 -11.02 -1.49
N ILE A 224 12.69 -10.63 -1.80
CA ILE A 224 11.86 -11.25 -2.83
C ILE A 224 12.18 -10.57 -4.16
N GLU A 225 12.87 -11.28 -5.06
CA GLU A 225 13.22 -10.70 -6.37
C GLU A 225 12.01 -10.66 -7.31
N ARG A 226 11.15 -11.68 -7.26
CA ARG A 226 9.99 -11.86 -8.13
C ARG A 226 8.77 -12.31 -7.35
N ILE A 227 7.63 -11.64 -7.57
CA ILE A 227 6.37 -11.97 -6.92
C ILE A 227 5.22 -11.75 -7.90
N THR A 228 4.21 -12.62 -7.88
CA THR A 228 2.99 -12.39 -8.65
C THR A 228 2.05 -11.44 -7.92
N TYR A 229 1.14 -10.78 -8.65
CA TYR A 229 0.10 -9.96 -8.02
C TYR A 229 -0.77 -10.75 -7.03
N ALA A 230 -1.03 -12.03 -7.32
CA ALA A 230 -1.77 -12.90 -6.41
C ALA A 230 -1.03 -13.13 -5.09
N GLU A 231 0.27 -13.49 -5.13
CA GLU A 231 1.10 -13.67 -3.94
C GLU A 231 1.26 -12.37 -3.14
N LEU A 232 1.45 -11.23 -3.85
CA LEU A 232 1.53 -9.92 -3.22
C LEU A 232 0.26 -9.59 -2.44
N ARG A 233 -0.92 -9.88 -3.02
CA ARG A 233 -2.20 -9.66 -2.35
C ARG A 233 -2.32 -10.48 -1.08
N GLU A 234 -1.93 -11.77 -1.13
CA GLU A 234 -1.93 -12.65 0.04
C GLU A 234 -1.02 -12.11 1.16
N LEU A 235 0.23 -11.76 0.83
CA LEU A 235 1.17 -11.20 1.80
C LEU A 235 0.68 -9.85 2.38
N SER A 236 0.14 -8.98 1.54
CA SER A 236 -0.35 -7.66 1.96
C SER A 236 -1.56 -7.76 2.88
N TYR A 237 -2.49 -8.68 2.62
CA TYR A 237 -3.67 -8.89 3.45
C TYR A 237 -3.30 -9.34 4.87
N ILE A 238 -2.25 -10.15 4.99
CA ILE A 238 -1.81 -10.75 6.26
C ILE A 238 -0.82 -9.86 7.02
N GLY A 239 -0.38 -8.72 6.45
CA GLY A 239 0.39 -7.73 7.18
C GLY A 239 1.68 -7.21 6.55
N ALA A 240 2.11 -7.73 5.40
CA ALA A 240 3.24 -7.17 4.66
C ALA A 240 2.82 -5.87 3.93
N GLN A 241 2.84 -4.75 4.65
CA GLN A 241 2.40 -3.45 4.09
C GLN A 241 3.53 -2.79 3.30
N VAL A 242 3.54 -2.91 1.97
CA VAL A 242 4.45 -2.15 1.09
C VAL A 242 3.70 -1.35 0.03
N LEU A 243 2.54 -1.81 -0.43
CA LEU A 243 1.75 -1.14 -1.47
C LEU A 243 0.26 -1.07 -1.10
N HIS A 244 -0.37 0.02 -1.49
CA HIS A 244 -1.83 0.16 -1.39
C HIS A 244 -2.49 -0.58 -2.57
N GLU A 245 -3.59 -1.31 -2.34
CA GLU A 245 -4.28 -2.11 -3.35
C GLU A 245 -4.69 -1.29 -4.59
N GLY A 246 -5.15 -0.05 -4.40
CA GLY A 246 -5.49 0.88 -5.49
C GLY A 246 -4.33 1.25 -6.42
N THR A 247 -3.07 1.05 -5.98
CA THR A 247 -1.88 1.31 -6.80
C THR A 247 -1.67 0.25 -7.86
N VAL A 248 -2.14 -0.96 -7.60
CA VAL A 248 -1.82 -2.15 -8.41
C VAL A 248 -2.81 -2.33 -9.56
N SER A 249 -4.09 -1.99 -9.34
CA SER A 249 -5.17 -2.25 -10.30
C SER A 249 -4.91 -1.71 -11.72
N PRO A 250 -4.54 -0.42 -11.91
CA PRO A 250 -4.37 0.11 -13.27
C PRO A 250 -3.26 -0.58 -14.08
N VAL A 251 -2.13 -0.91 -13.44
CA VAL A 251 -1.01 -1.57 -14.11
C VAL A 251 -1.26 -3.06 -14.30
N ARG A 252 -1.95 -3.71 -13.36
CA ARG A 252 -2.35 -5.11 -13.46
C ARG A 252 -3.32 -5.34 -14.62
N GLU A 253 -4.34 -4.50 -14.77
CA GLU A 253 -5.32 -4.57 -15.86
C GLU A 253 -4.68 -4.48 -17.25
N LYS A 254 -3.55 -3.79 -17.33
CA LYS A 254 -2.77 -3.62 -18.56
C LYS A 254 -1.60 -4.61 -18.68
N ASN A 255 -1.42 -5.52 -17.73
CA ASN A 255 -0.28 -6.44 -17.64
C ASN A 255 1.09 -5.73 -17.67
N ILE A 256 1.16 -4.51 -17.12
CA ILE A 256 2.39 -3.75 -17.02
C ILE A 256 3.18 -4.26 -15.81
N PRO A 257 4.43 -4.69 -15.97
CA PRO A 257 5.30 -5.05 -14.85
C PRO A 257 5.50 -3.87 -13.89
N LEU A 258 5.38 -4.14 -12.58
CA LEU A 258 5.67 -3.17 -11.53
C LEU A 258 6.99 -3.56 -10.84
N ASN A 259 7.93 -2.64 -10.74
CA ASN A 259 9.21 -2.85 -10.06
C ASN A 259 9.34 -1.92 -8.85
N ILE A 260 9.47 -2.47 -7.65
CA ILE A 260 9.73 -1.71 -6.42
C ILE A 260 11.22 -1.60 -6.23
N ARG A 261 11.74 -0.37 -6.19
CA ARG A 261 13.19 -0.08 -6.16
C ARG A 261 13.56 0.90 -5.06
N ASN A 262 14.81 0.83 -4.63
CA ASN A 262 15.34 1.70 -3.58
C ASN A 262 16.14 2.86 -4.17
N THR A 263 15.70 4.09 -3.89
CA THR A 263 16.41 5.31 -4.32
C THR A 263 17.81 5.42 -3.71
N ASN A 264 18.02 4.84 -2.52
CA ASN A 264 19.31 4.85 -1.84
C ASN A 264 20.24 3.69 -2.27
N GLN A 265 19.72 2.71 -3.00
CA GLN A 265 20.45 1.56 -3.54
C GLN A 265 20.02 1.31 -5.00
N PRO A 266 20.31 2.22 -5.93
CA PRO A 266 19.77 2.17 -7.30
C PRO A 266 20.24 0.96 -8.10
N ASP A 267 21.37 0.36 -7.75
CA ASP A 267 21.89 -0.85 -8.41
C ASP A 267 21.17 -2.13 -7.95
N HIS A 268 20.50 -2.09 -6.81
CA HIS A 268 19.71 -3.24 -6.33
C HIS A 268 18.48 -3.43 -7.25
N PRO A 269 18.24 -4.66 -7.78
CA PRO A 269 17.15 -4.91 -8.74
C PRO A 269 15.75 -4.66 -8.15
N GLY A 270 15.62 -4.69 -6.83
CA GLY A 270 14.33 -4.57 -6.14
C GLY A 270 13.45 -5.81 -6.30
N THR A 271 12.14 -5.62 -6.21
CA THR A 271 11.15 -6.69 -6.43
C THR A 271 10.37 -6.43 -7.70
N MET A 272 10.39 -7.39 -8.63
CA MET A 272 9.58 -7.37 -9.85
C MET A 272 8.23 -8.04 -9.59
N ILE A 273 7.14 -7.36 -9.94
CA ILE A 273 5.77 -7.83 -9.76
C ILE A 273 5.12 -7.97 -11.14
N ARG A 274 4.57 -9.16 -11.45
CA ARG A 274 3.87 -9.47 -12.70
C ARG A 274 2.66 -10.36 -12.45
N GLU A 275 1.80 -10.50 -13.44
CA GLU A 275 0.71 -11.49 -13.37
C GLU A 275 1.26 -12.92 -13.40
N ARG A 276 2.28 -13.19 -14.25
CA ARG A 276 2.94 -14.49 -14.41
C ARG A 276 4.44 -14.33 -14.67
N PHE A 277 5.18 -15.36 -14.34
CA PHE A 277 6.58 -15.55 -14.70
C PHE A 277 6.72 -16.86 -15.45
N ASP A 278 7.65 -16.92 -16.40
CA ASP A 278 7.94 -18.12 -17.18
C ASP A 278 8.75 -19.15 -16.36
N GLU A 279 8.60 -20.44 -16.66
CA GLU A 279 9.28 -21.54 -15.95
C GLU A 279 10.80 -21.35 -15.79
N PRO A 280 11.57 -20.93 -16.83
CA PRO A 280 13.00 -20.67 -16.67
C PRO A 280 13.34 -19.58 -15.66
N GLU A 281 12.47 -18.58 -15.52
CA GLU A 281 12.65 -17.49 -14.55
C GLU A 281 12.45 -17.94 -13.11
N LEU A 282 11.83 -19.11 -12.91
CA LEU A 282 11.44 -19.67 -11.61
C LEU A 282 12.35 -20.81 -11.13
N ALA A 283 13.32 -21.25 -11.94
CA ALA A 283 14.09 -22.48 -11.69
C ALA A 283 14.78 -22.50 -10.32
N ASP A 284 15.32 -21.36 -9.89
CA ASP A 284 16.09 -21.22 -8.64
C ASP A 284 15.30 -20.64 -7.46
N GLU A 285 13.97 -20.49 -7.59
CA GLU A 285 13.16 -19.89 -6.52
C GLU A 285 12.80 -20.88 -5.40
N ASN A 286 12.73 -20.32 -4.18
CA ASN A 286 12.27 -21.05 -3.01
C ASN A 286 10.82 -21.55 -3.16
N LEU A 287 10.47 -22.58 -2.38
CA LEU A 287 9.10 -23.11 -2.30
C LEU A 287 8.12 -22.05 -1.75
N ILE A 288 8.59 -21.26 -0.79
CA ILE A 288 7.84 -20.16 -0.15
C ILE A 288 8.40 -18.85 -0.67
N THR A 289 7.53 -17.98 -1.15
CA THR A 289 7.86 -16.64 -1.62
C THR A 289 7.97 -15.65 -0.46
N GLY A 290 7.13 -15.82 0.57
CA GLY A 290 7.16 -14.98 1.75
C GLY A 290 6.37 -15.54 2.92
N ILE A 291 6.70 -15.04 4.12
CA ILE A 291 6.03 -15.38 5.37
C ILE A 291 5.60 -14.08 6.01
N ALA A 292 4.30 -13.93 6.22
CA ALA A 292 3.71 -12.76 6.86
C ALA A 292 2.82 -13.19 8.02
N GLY A 293 2.50 -12.25 8.90
CA GLY A 293 1.58 -12.53 9.97
C GLY A 293 1.05 -11.26 10.63
N ARG A 294 -0.03 -11.42 11.38
CA ARG A 294 -0.66 -10.34 12.11
C ARG A 294 -1.18 -10.86 13.46
N LYS A 295 -0.97 -10.06 14.49
CA LYS A 295 -1.48 -10.28 15.86
C LYS A 295 -2.87 -9.66 16.03
N ASP A 296 -3.40 -9.78 17.21
CA ASP A 296 -4.59 -9.11 17.71
C ASP A 296 -5.89 -9.56 17.04
N PHE A 297 -6.08 -10.88 16.97
CA PHE A 297 -7.33 -11.48 16.58
C PHE A 297 -8.08 -12.07 17.77
N SER A 298 -9.41 -11.98 17.71
CA SER A 298 -10.33 -12.76 18.52
C SER A 298 -11.03 -13.80 17.64
N VAL A 299 -11.19 -15.01 18.16
CA VAL A 299 -11.92 -16.09 17.50
C VAL A 299 -13.20 -16.35 18.26
N ILE A 300 -14.35 -16.12 17.63
CA ILE A 300 -15.67 -16.36 18.17
C ILE A 300 -16.19 -17.67 17.59
N THR A 301 -16.22 -18.73 18.39
CA THR A 301 -16.71 -20.04 17.98
C THR A 301 -18.16 -20.21 18.41
N ILE A 302 -19.04 -20.44 17.45
CA ILE A 302 -20.47 -20.68 17.65
C ILE A 302 -20.73 -22.15 17.38
N THR A 303 -21.32 -22.84 18.34
CA THR A 303 -21.77 -24.24 18.22
C THR A 303 -23.27 -24.30 18.22
N LYS A 304 -23.85 -24.96 17.22
CA LYS A 304 -25.30 -25.17 17.11
C LYS A 304 -25.60 -26.51 16.48
N ASN A 305 -26.21 -27.43 17.18
CA ASN A 305 -26.62 -28.73 16.67
C ASN A 305 -27.53 -28.59 15.46
N GLY A 306 -27.23 -29.35 14.39
CA GLY A 306 -27.98 -29.33 13.15
C GLY A 306 -27.71 -28.09 12.29
N MET A 307 -26.62 -27.33 12.54
CA MET A 307 -26.26 -26.15 11.76
C MET A 307 -26.12 -26.48 10.28
N SER A 308 -25.49 -27.59 9.94
CA SER A 308 -25.27 -28.04 8.56
C SER A 308 -26.56 -28.38 7.80
N SER A 309 -27.61 -28.74 8.51
CA SER A 309 -28.93 -29.07 7.95
C SER A 309 -29.90 -27.89 7.89
N GLN A 310 -29.55 -26.76 8.50
CA GLN A 310 -30.38 -25.57 8.58
C GLN A 310 -29.87 -24.50 7.61
N ALA A 311 -30.58 -24.26 6.51
CA ALA A 311 -30.26 -23.22 5.56
C ALA A 311 -30.30 -21.82 6.20
N GLY A 312 -29.36 -20.95 5.86
CA GLY A 312 -29.37 -19.55 6.23
C GLY A 312 -28.70 -19.20 7.57
N VAL A 313 -28.19 -20.15 8.33
CA VAL A 313 -27.52 -19.89 9.62
C VAL A 313 -26.32 -18.96 9.44
N LEU A 314 -25.46 -19.22 8.46
CA LEU A 314 -24.31 -18.34 8.18
C LEU A 314 -24.74 -16.92 7.78
N ARG A 315 -25.83 -16.77 7.02
CA ARG A 315 -26.37 -15.46 6.69
C ARG A 315 -26.79 -14.69 7.94
N GLN A 316 -27.52 -15.35 8.86
CA GLN A 316 -27.92 -14.72 10.12
C GLN A 316 -26.74 -14.29 10.97
N ILE A 317 -25.68 -15.12 11.04
CA ILE A 317 -24.44 -14.77 11.74
C ILE A 317 -23.83 -13.51 11.13
N LEU A 318 -23.66 -13.49 9.80
CA LEU A 318 -23.02 -12.38 9.09
C LEU A 318 -23.89 -11.10 9.16
N GLU A 319 -25.22 -11.19 9.14
CA GLU A 319 -26.13 -10.05 9.35
C GLU A 319 -25.95 -9.40 10.74
N VAL A 320 -25.73 -10.21 11.76
CA VAL A 320 -25.43 -9.66 13.10
C VAL A 320 -24.10 -8.89 13.05
N LEU A 321 -23.04 -9.47 12.48
CA LEU A 321 -21.74 -8.82 12.41
C LEU A 321 -21.79 -7.53 11.57
N GLU A 322 -22.54 -7.53 10.46
CA GLU A 322 -22.75 -6.37 9.59
C GLU A 322 -23.34 -5.18 10.35
N ARG A 323 -24.34 -5.41 11.20
CA ARG A 323 -24.96 -4.37 12.06
C ARG A 323 -23.95 -3.67 12.98
N TYR A 324 -22.90 -4.38 13.38
CA TYR A 324 -21.82 -3.84 14.22
C TYR A 324 -20.61 -3.36 13.39
N GLY A 325 -20.67 -3.45 12.06
CA GLY A 325 -19.58 -3.05 11.17
C GLY A 325 -18.32 -3.94 11.30
N ILE A 326 -18.50 -5.21 11.70
CA ILE A 326 -17.40 -6.16 11.90
C ILE A 326 -17.16 -6.98 10.65
N ASN A 327 -15.97 -6.84 10.07
CA ASN A 327 -15.50 -7.70 8.99
C ASN A 327 -14.94 -9.01 9.56
N VAL A 328 -15.22 -10.12 8.87
CA VAL A 328 -14.65 -11.44 9.17
C VAL A 328 -13.42 -11.66 8.29
N ASP A 329 -12.27 -11.87 8.92
CA ASP A 329 -11.03 -12.15 8.18
C ASP A 329 -11.00 -13.61 7.69
N TYR A 330 -11.38 -14.58 8.53
CA TYR A 330 -11.48 -16.01 8.19
C TYR A 330 -12.69 -16.66 8.84
N LEU A 331 -13.24 -17.69 8.20
CA LEU A 331 -14.44 -18.38 8.62
C LEU A 331 -14.26 -19.92 8.62
N PRO A 332 -13.42 -20.49 9.49
CA PRO A 332 -13.33 -21.94 9.62
C PRO A 332 -14.68 -22.52 10.09
N SER A 333 -15.17 -23.54 9.39
CA SER A 333 -16.46 -24.15 9.69
C SER A 333 -16.35 -25.67 9.83
N GLY A 334 -17.09 -26.24 10.78
CA GLY A 334 -17.31 -27.65 10.96
C GLY A 334 -18.78 -28.02 10.64
N ILE A 335 -19.20 -29.21 11.05
CA ILE A 335 -20.57 -29.68 10.81
C ILE A 335 -21.57 -28.86 11.62
N ASP A 336 -21.30 -28.69 12.92
CA ASP A 336 -22.17 -27.97 13.86
C ASP A 336 -21.46 -26.78 14.51
N THR A 337 -20.35 -26.32 13.94
CA THR A 337 -19.56 -25.22 14.46
C THR A 337 -19.14 -24.28 13.37
N VAL A 338 -19.06 -22.98 13.69
CA VAL A 338 -18.44 -21.97 12.87
C VAL A 338 -17.59 -21.06 13.76
N SER A 339 -16.37 -20.76 13.29
CA SER A 339 -15.48 -19.86 13.99
C SER A 339 -15.31 -18.58 13.16
N LEU A 340 -15.49 -17.44 13.78
CA LEU A 340 -15.35 -16.11 13.19
C LEU A 340 -14.01 -15.56 13.66
N VAL A 341 -13.07 -15.40 12.76
CA VAL A 341 -11.79 -14.76 13.06
C VAL A 341 -11.93 -13.28 12.73
N VAL A 342 -11.84 -12.43 13.73
CA VAL A 342 -12.08 -10.99 13.63
C VAL A 342 -10.98 -10.19 14.31
N SER A 343 -10.77 -8.94 13.89
CA SER A 343 -9.84 -8.05 14.58
C SER A 343 -10.28 -7.77 16.00
N ALA A 344 -9.44 -8.09 16.98
CA ALA A 344 -9.72 -7.88 18.40
C ALA A 344 -10.00 -6.39 18.71
N GLN A 345 -9.22 -5.49 18.10
CA GLN A 345 -9.38 -4.04 18.27
C GLN A 345 -10.75 -3.55 17.78
N LYS A 346 -11.26 -4.09 16.66
CA LYS A 346 -12.54 -3.68 16.09
C LYS A 346 -13.72 -4.26 16.86
N VAL A 347 -13.60 -5.48 17.35
CA VAL A 347 -14.71 -6.16 18.03
C VAL A 347 -14.83 -5.78 19.50
N ALA A 348 -13.74 -5.43 20.17
CA ALA A 348 -13.73 -5.13 21.61
C ALA A 348 -14.80 -4.12 22.07
N PRO A 349 -15.07 -2.99 21.36
CA PRO A 349 -16.08 -2.03 21.78
C PRO A 349 -17.53 -2.56 21.74
N CYS A 350 -17.80 -3.55 20.89
CA CYS A 350 -19.15 -4.07 20.64
C CYS A 350 -19.31 -5.57 20.94
N LEU A 351 -18.28 -6.21 21.53
CA LEU A 351 -18.27 -7.67 21.73
C LEU A 351 -19.51 -8.18 22.45
N TYR A 352 -19.79 -7.69 23.66
CA TYR A 352 -20.89 -8.21 24.48
C TYR A 352 -22.28 -7.95 23.87
N PRO A 353 -22.62 -6.76 23.36
CA PRO A 353 -23.88 -6.55 22.66
C PRO A 353 -24.02 -7.47 21.43
N MET A 354 -22.99 -7.63 20.64
CA MET A 354 -22.96 -8.51 19.47
C MET A 354 -23.18 -9.99 19.86
N LEU A 355 -22.51 -10.48 20.92
CA LEU A 355 -22.72 -11.84 21.43
C LEU A 355 -24.16 -12.04 21.94
N GLY A 356 -24.74 -11.00 22.54
CA GLY A 356 -26.16 -11.02 23.00
C GLY A 356 -27.12 -11.18 21.84
N ASP A 357 -26.88 -10.46 20.72
CA ASP A 357 -27.71 -10.58 19.53
C ASP A 357 -27.52 -11.94 18.85
N LEU A 358 -26.29 -12.45 18.75
CA LEU A 358 -26.01 -13.80 18.24
C LEU A 358 -26.74 -14.86 19.10
N GLN A 359 -26.70 -14.73 20.43
CA GLN A 359 -27.40 -15.66 21.33
C GLN A 359 -28.91 -15.62 21.13
N LYS A 360 -29.49 -14.42 20.96
CA LYS A 360 -30.92 -14.22 20.80
C LYS A 360 -31.47 -14.75 19.48
N GLU A 361 -30.75 -14.45 18.38
CA GLU A 361 -31.24 -14.74 17.04
C GLU A 361 -30.96 -16.18 16.59
N LEU A 362 -29.80 -16.70 16.94
CA LEU A 362 -29.39 -18.05 16.52
C LEU A 362 -29.78 -19.14 17.52
N LYS A 363 -29.92 -18.77 18.80
CA LYS A 363 -30.11 -19.73 19.90
C LYS A 363 -29.09 -20.89 19.80
N PRO A 364 -27.79 -20.59 19.79
CA PRO A 364 -26.76 -21.60 19.71
C PRO A 364 -26.64 -22.39 21.01
N ASP A 365 -26.06 -23.59 20.95
CA ASP A 365 -25.78 -24.40 22.14
C ASP A 365 -24.67 -23.76 22.98
N SER A 366 -23.69 -23.13 22.31
CA SER A 366 -22.65 -22.34 23.00
C SER A 366 -22.01 -21.30 22.07
N ILE A 367 -21.52 -20.23 22.69
CA ILE A 367 -20.62 -19.26 22.05
C ILE A 367 -19.37 -19.16 22.93
N HIS A 368 -18.20 -19.37 22.31
CA HIS A 368 -16.92 -19.28 23.00
C HIS A 368 -16.04 -18.24 22.31
N VAL A 369 -15.40 -17.35 23.10
CA VAL A 369 -14.47 -16.34 22.59
C VAL A 369 -13.06 -16.71 23.05
N THR A 370 -12.14 -16.78 22.09
CA THR A 370 -10.72 -16.97 22.34
C THR A 370 -9.97 -15.73 21.86
N ASP A 371 -9.37 -15.01 22.78
CA ASP A 371 -8.58 -13.81 22.50
C ASP A 371 -7.10 -14.13 22.34
N ASN A 372 -6.30 -13.10 22.04
CA ASN A 372 -4.86 -13.17 21.87
C ASN A 372 -4.42 -14.19 20.82
N MET A 373 -5.15 -14.26 19.72
CA MET A 373 -4.78 -15.09 18.58
C MET A 373 -3.93 -14.31 17.57
N ALA A 374 -3.01 -15.01 16.95
CA ALA A 374 -2.22 -14.49 15.83
C ALA A 374 -2.36 -15.39 14.61
N ILE A 375 -2.25 -14.79 13.44
CA ILE A 375 -2.30 -15.48 12.16
C ILE A 375 -0.94 -15.38 11.51
N VAL A 376 -0.41 -16.50 11.04
CA VAL A 376 0.83 -16.60 10.27
C VAL A 376 0.51 -17.33 8.96
N ALA A 377 0.98 -16.79 7.85
CA ALA A 377 0.84 -17.39 6.53
C ALA A 377 2.19 -17.61 5.88
N ALA A 378 2.35 -18.77 5.29
CA ALA A 378 3.34 -19.06 4.27
C ALA A 378 2.69 -18.89 2.90
N VAL A 379 3.30 -18.05 2.05
CA VAL A 379 2.78 -17.76 0.70
C VAL A 379 3.79 -18.18 -0.34
N GLY A 380 3.34 -18.85 -1.40
CA GLY A 380 4.20 -19.24 -2.51
C GLY A 380 3.48 -20.06 -3.57
N ARG A 381 3.55 -19.62 -4.82
CA ARG A 381 2.90 -20.26 -5.98
C ARG A 381 3.37 -21.70 -6.24
N LYS A 382 4.58 -22.05 -5.84
CA LYS A 382 5.12 -23.43 -6.02
C LYS A 382 4.55 -24.41 -5.00
N MET A 383 3.87 -23.96 -3.96
CA MET A 383 3.30 -24.83 -2.91
C MET A 383 2.16 -25.68 -3.45
N ALA A 384 1.33 -25.13 -4.36
CA ALA A 384 0.18 -25.79 -4.95
C ALA A 384 0.51 -27.12 -5.64
N TYR A 385 1.69 -27.22 -6.22
CA TYR A 385 2.07 -28.41 -7.03
C TYR A 385 3.10 -29.30 -6.34
N LYS A 386 3.45 -29.04 -5.07
CA LYS A 386 4.47 -29.82 -4.34
C LYS A 386 3.87 -30.59 -3.18
N PRO A 387 3.59 -31.89 -3.36
CA PRO A 387 3.07 -32.74 -2.29
C PRO A 387 3.93 -32.67 -1.02
N GLY A 388 3.28 -32.74 0.13
CA GLY A 388 3.96 -32.73 1.44
C GLY A 388 4.31 -31.36 2.00
N THR A 389 4.05 -30.26 1.30
CA THR A 389 4.36 -28.90 1.77
C THR A 389 3.65 -28.58 3.09
N SER A 390 2.34 -28.80 3.17
CA SER A 390 1.55 -28.58 4.40
C SER A 390 2.08 -29.44 5.56
N GLY A 391 2.36 -30.72 5.28
CA GLY A 391 2.91 -31.65 6.29
C GLY A 391 4.23 -31.14 6.87
N ARG A 392 5.13 -30.61 6.03
CA ARG A 392 6.40 -30.03 6.48
C ARG A 392 6.20 -28.77 7.33
N ILE A 393 5.30 -27.89 6.92
CA ILE A 393 4.97 -26.66 7.68
C ILE A 393 4.46 -27.04 9.07
N PHE A 394 3.48 -27.94 9.16
CA PHE A 394 2.89 -28.32 10.44
C PHE A 394 3.85 -29.11 11.32
N ALA A 395 4.66 -30.00 10.72
CA ALA A 395 5.69 -30.73 11.44
C ALA A 395 6.70 -29.77 12.08
N LYS A 396 7.20 -28.77 11.32
CA LYS A 396 8.16 -27.79 11.84
C LYS A 396 7.60 -26.94 12.98
N LEU A 397 6.35 -26.52 12.91
CA LEU A 397 5.70 -25.82 14.02
C LEU A 397 5.57 -26.73 15.24
N GLY A 398 5.11 -27.98 15.08
CA GLY A 398 4.95 -28.94 16.16
C GLY A 398 6.27 -29.37 16.82
N GLU A 399 7.34 -29.61 16.03
CA GLU A 399 8.69 -29.92 16.51
C GLU A 399 9.26 -28.79 17.41
N ASN A 400 8.81 -27.55 17.18
CA ASN A 400 9.21 -26.40 17.96
C ASN A 400 8.20 -26.05 19.07
N GLY A 401 7.26 -26.94 19.40
CA GLY A 401 6.31 -26.77 20.48
C GLY A 401 5.27 -25.68 20.23
N ILE A 402 4.97 -25.35 18.96
CA ILE A 402 3.96 -24.37 18.60
C ILE A 402 2.66 -25.10 18.28
N ASN A 403 1.64 -24.80 19.07
CA ASN A 403 0.31 -25.38 18.89
C ASN A 403 -0.46 -24.63 17.79
N ILE A 404 -0.91 -25.39 16.77
CA ILE A 404 -1.75 -24.85 15.71
C ILE A 404 -3.22 -24.90 16.16
N ARG A 405 -3.84 -23.73 16.30
CA ARG A 405 -5.22 -23.55 16.74
C ARG A 405 -6.23 -23.53 15.60
N MET A 406 -5.77 -23.14 14.40
CA MET A 406 -6.57 -23.01 13.20
C MET A 406 -5.70 -23.27 11.98
N ILE A 407 -6.29 -23.87 10.94
CA ILE A 407 -5.68 -24.05 9.64
C ILE A 407 -6.67 -23.59 8.58
N THR A 408 -6.20 -22.82 7.60
CA THR A 408 -6.97 -22.52 6.39
C THR A 408 -6.06 -22.44 5.19
N GLN A 409 -6.56 -22.89 4.05
CA GLN A 409 -5.88 -22.86 2.76
C GLN A 409 -6.91 -22.53 1.69
N GLY A 410 -6.60 -21.57 0.83
CA GLY A 410 -7.47 -21.20 -0.29
C GLY A 410 -7.47 -22.25 -1.41
N PRO A 411 -8.47 -22.23 -2.30
CA PRO A 411 -8.56 -23.17 -3.42
C PRO A 411 -7.44 -23.06 -4.44
N GLU A 412 -6.79 -21.90 -4.51
CA GLU A 412 -5.63 -21.66 -5.38
C GLU A 412 -4.31 -22.19 -4.77
N GLU A 413 -4.35 -22.66 -3.51
CA GLU A 413 -3.21 -23.23 -2.77
C GLU A 413 -1.97 -22.32 -2.70
N LEU A 414 -2.16 -21.01 -2.94
CA LEU A 414 -1.10 -20.01 -2.91
C LEU A 414 -0.60 -19.72 -1.48
N ASN A 415 -1.41 -20.04 -0.47
CA ASN A 415 -1.08 -19.82 0.92
C ASN A 415 -1.43 -21.02 1.79
N ILE A 416 -0.74 -21.11 2.93
CA ILE A 416 -1.12 -21.95 4.06
C ILE A 416 -1.12 -21.03 5.26
N ILE A 417 -2.29 -20.91 5.88
CA ILE A 417 -2.53 -19.99 6.99
C ILE A 417 -2.75 -20.81 8.26
N VAL A 418 -2.01 -20.47 9.31
CA VAL A 418 -2.14 -21.06 10.63
C VAL A 418 -2.50 -20.01 11.67
N GLY A 419 -3.46 -20.31 12.51
CA GLY A 419 -3.74 -19.57 13.73
C GLY A 419 -2.92 -20.15 14.88
N VAL A 420 -2.21 -19.31 15.60
CA VAL A 420 -1.40 -19.67 16.76
C VAL A 420 -1.73 -18.76 17.94
N ASP A 421 -1.28 -19.10 19.12
CA ASP A 421 -1.34 -18.19 20.27
C ASP A 421 -0.49 -16.94 20.00
N GLY A 422 -0.92 -15.75 20.43
CA GLY A 422 -0.19 -14.51 20.21
C GLY A 422 1.22 -14.50 20.78
N SER A 423 1.48 -15.28 21.83
CA SER A 423 2.83 -15.48 22.40
C SER A 423 3.77 -16.24 21.47
N ASP A 424 3.24 -17.09 20.60
CA ASP A 424 4.02 -17.90 19.66
C ASP A 424 4.26 -17.23 18.30
N PHE A 425 3.66 -16.07 18.06
CA PHE A 425 3.64 -15.40 16.77
C PHE A 425 5.02 -15.24 16.13
N GLU A 426 5.94 -14.57 16.83
CA GLU A 426 7.28 -14.30 16.28
C GLU A 426 8.09 -15.58 16.12
N ARG A 427 7.93 -16.53 17.08
CA ARG A 427 8.59 -17.83 17.04
C ARG A 427 8.10 -18.63 15.83
N ALA A 428 6.82 -18.62 15.53
CA ALA A 428 6.26 -19.30 14.36
C ALA A 428 6.84 -18.74 13.05
N ILE A 429 6.93 -17.42 12.90
CA ILE A 429 7.54 -16.80 11.72
C ILE A 429 9.02 -17.20 11.59
N ARG A 430 9.81 -17.15 12.65
CA ARG A 430 11.22 -17.54 12.63
C ARG A 430 11.39 -19.02 12.26
N VAL A 431 10.62 -19.93 12.87
CA VAL A 431 10.66 -21.36 12.59
C VAL A 431 10.37 -21.65 11.13
N LEU A 432 9.33 -21.05 10.58
CA LEU A 432 9.00 -21.21 9.17
C LEU A 432 10.08 -20.64 8.25
N TYR A 433 10.60 -19.45 8.56
CA TYR A 433 11.66 -18.83 7.78
C TYR A 433 12.93 -19.70 7.75
N ASP A 434 13.41 -20.12 8.92
CA ASP A 434 14.63 -20.96 9.03
C ASP A 434 14.48 -22.33 8.36
N SER A 435 13.26 -22.89 8.33
CA SER A 435 12.98 -24.21 7.74
C SER A 435 12.80 -24.22 6.22
N PHE A 436 12.47 -23.09 5.62
CA PHE A 436 12.09 -23.04 4.19
C PHE A 436 12.89 -22.04 3.36
N VAL A 437 13.59 -21.09 4.00
CA VAL A 437 14.32 -20.03 3.31
C VAL A 437 15.84 -20.15 3.52
N LYS A 438 16.30 -20.56 4.70
CA LYS A 438 17.70 -20.88 4.97
C LYS A 438 18.04 -22.30 4.55
#